data_1e4eb322fbe4facf6f59e897e8e8b528
#
_entry.id   1e4eb322fbe4facf6f59e897e8e8b528
#
_cell.length_a   1.000
_cell.length_b   1.000
_cell.length_c   1.000
_cell.angle_alpha   90.00
_cell.angle_beta   90.00
_cell.angle_gamma   90.00
#
_symmetry.space_group_name_H-M   'P 1'
#
loop_
_entity.id
_entity.type
_entity.pdbx_description
1 polymer ?
#
loop_
_entity_poly.entity_id
_entity_poly.type
_entity_poly.pdbx_seq_one_letter_code
_entity_poly.pdbx_strand_id
1 'polypeptide(L)'
;VCSSDLELLVVIAIIAMLIALLLPAVQQARETARRSQCRNNLKQIGVAIQNFHDVKGTLPSSRLGPQHASWFVQILPYVDQVNLYKQWKLNDTYYLQTPAARTTSVPMFYCPSRRAPMLSSQFEISSTGLPDTQQYPGALGD
;
A
#
# COMPACT_ATOMS: atom_id res chain seq x y z
N VAL A 1 -55.89 -8.13 -20.29
CA VAL A 1 -54.60 -8.11 -19.57
C VAL A 1 -53.98 -9.46 -19.83
N CYS A 2 -52.90 -9.45 -20.63
CA CYS A 2 -52.32 -10.69 -21.13
C CYS A 2 -51.65 -11.46 -19.99
N SER A 3 -51.82 -12.77 -19.96
CA SER A 3 -51.14 -13.70 -19.04
C SER A 3 -49.61 -13.51 -19.01
N SER A 4 -49.04 -13.07 -20.12
CA SER A 4 -47.61 -12.83 -20.27
C SER A 4 -47.06 -11.68 -19.39
N ASP A 5 -47.87 -10.69 -19.03
CA ASP A 5 -47.45 -9.58 -18.17
C ASP A 5 -47.23 -10.04 -16.73
N LEU A 6 -48.04 -10.99 -16.26
CA LEU A 6 -47.91 -11.61 -14.93
C LEU A 6 -46.68 -12.53 -14.87
N GLU A 7 -46.39 -13.26 -15.93
CA GLU A 7 -45.24 -14.14 -16.01
C GLU A 7 -43.93 -13.32 -16.00
N LEU A 8 -43.89 -12.20 -16.74
CA LEU A 8 -42.77 -11.31 -16.74
C LEU A 8 -42.53 -10.66 -15.36
N LEU A 9 -43.61 -10.23 -14.70
CA LEU A 9 -43.54 -9.60 -13.39
C LEU A 9 -42.98 -10.56 -12.33
N VAL A 10 -43.37 -11.84 -12.36
CA VAL A 10 -42.87 -12.86 -11.44
C VAL A 10 -41.35 -13.06 -11.66
N VAL A 11 -40.89 -13.12 -12.91
CA VAL A 11 -39.46 -13.30 -13.22
C VAL A 11 -38.61 -12.14 -12.70
N ILE A 12 -39.04 -10.89 -12.95
CA ILE A 12 -38.27 -9.73 -12.44
C ILE A 12 -38.32 -9.64 -10.91
N ALA A 13 -39.41 -10.06 -10.27
CA ALA A 13 -39.48 -10.11 -8.81
C ALA A 13 -38.49 -11.11 -8.22
N ILE A 14 -38.33 -12.30 -8.83
CA ILE A 14 -37.38 -13.32 -8.39
C ILE A 14 -35.95 -12.81 -8.59
N ILE A 15 -35.62 -12.21 -9.74
CA ILE A 15 -34.31 -11.66 -10.03
C ILE A 15 -33.98 -10.53 -9.03
N ALA A 16 -34.90 -9.62 -8.77
CA ALA A 16 -34.73 -8.54 -7.81
C ALA A 16 -34.44 -9.08 -6.39
N MET A 17 -35.14 -10.11 -5.97
CA MET A 17 -34.93 -10.77 -4.68
C MET A 17 -33.51 -11.38 -4.59
N LEU A 18 -33.09 -12.10 -5.64
CA LEU A 18 -31.76 -12.70 -5.68
C LEU A 18 -30.66 -11.64 -5.63
N ILE A 19 -30.78 -10.56 -6.40
CA ILE A 19 -29.78 -9.46 -6.41
C ILE A 19 -29.74 -8.77 -5.04
N ALA A 20 -30.89 -8.55 -4.41
CA ALA A 20 -30.95 -7.92 -3.09
C ALA A 20 -30.23 -8.72 -2.00
N LEU A 21 -30.19 -10.04 -2.10
CA LEU A 21 -29.44 -10.90 -1.18
C LEU A 21 -27.96 -11.01 -1.55
N LEU A 22 -27.62 -10.98 -2.85
CA LEU A 22 -26.25 -11.13 -3.32
C LEU A 22 -25.41 -9.88 -3.11
N LEU A 23 -25.99 -8.68 -3.27
CA LEU A 23 -25.24 -7.43 -3.20
C LEU A 23 -24.50 -7.24 -1.86
N PRO A 24 -25.15 -7.36 -0.69
CA PRO A 24 -24.44 -7.24 0.59
C PRO A 24 -23.43 -8.37 0.81
N ALA A 25 -23.71 -9.59 0.37
CA ALA A 25 -22.81 -10.72 0.50
C ALA A 25 -21.51 -10.53 -0.30
N VAL A 26 -21.61 -10.03 -1.52
CA VAL A 26 -20.45 -9.73 -2.37
C VAL A 26 -19.58 -8.61 -1.76
N GLN A 27 -20.20 -7.56 -1.22
CA GLN A 27 -19.47 -6.47 -0.56
C GLN A 27 -18.70 -6.96 0.66
N GLN A 28 -19.33 -7.80 1.49
CA GLN A 28 -18.68 -8.39 2.65
C GLN A 28 -17.55 -9.34 2.26
N ALA A 29 -17.73 -10.14 1.23
CA ALA A 29 -16.68 -11.02 0.71
C ALA A 29 -15.47 -10.21 0.19
N ARG A 30 -15.70 -9.13 -0.56
CA ARG A 30 -14.64 -8.24 -1.04
C ARG A 30 -13.86 -7.60 0.10
N GLU A 31 -14.56 -7.11 1.14
CA GLU A 31 -13.88 -6.50 2.28
C GLU A 31 -13.08 -7.54 3.08
N THR A 32 -13.60 -8.74 3.24
CA THR A 32 -12.86 -9.85 3.86
C THR A 32 -11.60 -10.21 3.08
N ALA A 33 -11.69 -10.24 1.75
CA ALA A 33 -10.53 -10.46 0.89
C ALA A 33 -9.46 -9.36 1.05
N ARG A 34 -9.86 -8.08 1.10
CA ARG A 34 -8.94 -6.96 1.35
C ARG A 34 -8.24 -7.07 2.71
N ARG A 35 -8.98 -7.41 3.76
CA ARG A 35 -8.40 -7.62 5.11
C ARG A 35 -7.42 -8.79 5.14
N SER A 36 -7.72 -9.87 4.42
CA SER A 36 -6.82 -11.01 4.29
C SER A 36 -5.53 -10.62 3.55
N GLN A 37 -5.64 -9.79 2.52
CA GLN A 37 -4.48 -9.24 1.82
C GLN A 37 -3.62 -8.36 2.74
N CYS A 38 -4.23 -7.47 3.54
CA CYS A 38 -3.49 -6.66 4.53
C CYS A 38 -2.70 -7.55 5.51
N ARG A 39 -3.35 -8.60 6.02
CA ARG A 39 -2.69 -9.55 6.93
C ARG A 39 -1.52 -10.26 6.26
N ASN A 40 -1.67 -10.67 5.01
CA ASN A 40 -0.62 -11.31 4.25
C ASN A 40 0.55 -10.34 3.98
N ASN A 41 0.27 -9.09 3.63
CA ASN A 41 1.29 -8.06 3.44
C ASN A 41 2.11 -7.86 4.73
N LEU A 42 1.45 -7.72 5.89
CA LEU A 42 2.13 -7.60 7.18
C LEU A 42 2.98 -8.83 7.51
N LYS A 43 2.48 -10.02 7.20
CA LYS A 43 3.26 -11.26 7.39
C LYS A 43 4.52 -11.27 6.52
N GLN A 44 4.41 -10.86 5.25
CA GLN A 44 5.56 -10.80 4.34
C GLN A 44 6.57 -9.75 4.79
N ILE A 45 6.13 -8.59 5.26
CA ILE A 45 7.00 -7.58 5.86
C ILE A 45 7.73 -8.14 7.08
N GLY A 46 7.02 -8.86 7.96
CA GLY A 46 7.63 -9.51 9.12
C GLY A 46 8.72 -10.52 8.73
N VAL A 47 8.46 -11.35 7.72
CA VAL A 47 9.46 -12.28 7.17
C VAL A 47 10.65 -11.54 6.57
N ALA A 48 10.43 -10.45 5.84
CA ALA A 48 11.50 -9.64 5.27
C ALA A 48 12.40 -9.00 6.34
N ILE A 49 11.81 -8.52 7.45
CA ILE A 49 12.57 -7.99 8.59
C ILE A 49 13.40 -9.10 9.24
N GLN A 50 12.86 -10.31 9.36
CA GLN A 50 13.58 -11.46 9.91
C GLN A 50 14.77 -11.84 9.02
N ASN A 51 14.55 -11.93 7.70
CA ASN A 51 15.61 -12.19 6.73
C ASN A 51 16.69 -11.10 6.75
N PHE A 52 16.30 -9.84 6.92
CA PHE A 52 17.27 -8.76 7.11
C PHE A 52 18.11 -8.96 8.38
N HIS A 53 17.45 -9.31 9.49
CA HIS A 53 18.15 -9.60 10.75
C HIS A 53 19.12 -10.76 10.61
N ASP A 54 18.72 -11.84 9.95
CA ASP A 54 19.56 -13.03 9.76
C ASP A 54 20.85 -12.73 8.97
N VAL A 55 20.75 -11.80 8.00
CA VAL A 55 21.88 -11.41 7.15
C VAL A 55 22.74 -10.33 7.81
N LYS A 56 22.14 -9.36 8.51
CA LYS A 56 22.82 -8.18 9.05
C LYS A 56 23.16 -8.28 10.54
N GLY A 57 22.56 -9.24 11.27
CA GLY A 57 22.72 -9.39 12.71
C GLY A 57 22.01 -8.31 13.55
N THR A 58 21.30 -7.39 12.89
CA THR A 58 20.58 -6.28 13.53
C THR A 58 19.23 -6.05 12.87
N LEU A 59 18.31 -5.44 13.58
CA LEU A 59 17.04 -4.99 12.98
C LEU A 59 17.27 -3.78 12.08
N PRO A 60 16.43 -3.58 11.04
CA PRO A 60 16.52 -2.39 10.22
C PRO A 60 16.28 -1.15 11.08
N SER A 61 17.14 -0.15 10.96
CA SER A 61 17.03 1.11 11.69
C SER A 61 15.83 1.91 11.17
N SER A 62 15.17 2.67 12.03
CA SER A 62 14.04 3.50 11.62
C SER A 62 14.39 4.44 10.46
N ARG A 63 15.62 5.01 10.50
CA ARG A 63 16.24 5.78 9.43
C ARG A 63 17.76 5.58 9.46
N LEU A 64 18.41 5.65 8.30
CA LEU A 64 19.87 5.59 8.21
C LEU A 64 20.54 6.87 8.69
N GLY A 65 19.80 7.99 8.74
CA GLY A 65 20.24 9.29 9.21
C GLY A 65 19.12 10.32 9.06
N PRO A 66 19.31 11.58 9.52
CA PRO A 66 18.34 12.64 9.29
C PRO A 66 18.06 12.79 7.80
N GLN A 67 16.79 12.75 7.41
CA GLN A 67 16.35 12.86 6.01
C GLN A 67 16.86 11.74 5.06
N HIS A 68 17.45 10.67 5.57
CA HIS A 68 17.88 9.52 4.77
C HIS A 68 16.79 8.45 4.67
N ALA A 69 17.11 7.41 3.91
CA ALA A 69 16.22 6.28 3.70
C ALA A 69 15.72 5.66 5.02
N SER A 70 14.43 5.36 5.07
CA SER A 70 13.80 4.67 6.19
C SER A 70 13.99 3.15 6.11
N TRP A 71 13.53 2.45 7.13
CA TRP A 71 13.56 0.98 7.20
C TRP A 71 12.86 0.30 6.01
N PHE A 72 11.86 0.94 5.39
CA PHE A 72 11.20 0.41 4.19
C PHE A 72 12.18 0.15 3.05
N VAL A 73 13.11 1.10 2.82
CA VAL A 73 14.11 0.96 1.76
C VAL A 73 15.09 -0.17 2.09
N GLN A 74 15.44 -0.31 3.38
CA GLN A 74 16.42 -1.32 3.82
C GLN A 74 15.92 -2.75 3.59
N ILE A 75 14.60 -2.99 3.66
CA ILE A 75 14.01 -4.31 3.46
C ILE A 75 13.59 -4.60 2.00
N LEU A 76 13.69 -3.65 1.08
CA LEU A 76 13.32 -3.85 -0.32
C LEU A 76 13.97 -5.09 -0.96
N PRO A 77 15.26 -5.42 -0.73
CA PRO A 77 15.87 -6.65 -1.28
C PRO A 77 15.19 -7.94 -0.82
N TYR A 78 14.56 -7.92 0.35
CA TYR A 78 13.94 -9.09 0.98
C TYR A 78 12.42 -9.21 0.68
N VAL A 79 11.90 -8.30 -0.15
CA VAL A 79 10.52 -8.30 -0.64
C VAL A 79 10.47 -8.26 -2.17
N ASP A 80 11.46 -8.87 -2.83
CA ASP A 80 11.58 -8.95 -4.29
C ASP A 80 11.66 -7.61 -5.03
N GLN A 81 12.02 -6.52 -4.34
CA GLN A 81 12.16 -5.18 -4.88
C GLN A 81 13.62 -4.75 -5.06
N VAL A 82 14.49 -5.67 -5.49
CA VAL A 82 15.93 -5.40 -5.67
C VAL A 82 16.19 -4.30 -6.69
N ASN A 83 15.37 -4.24 -7.76
CA ASN A 83 15.51 -3.21 -8.79
C ASN A 83 15.21 -1.81 -8.26
N LEU A 84 14.19 -1.68 -7.42
CA LEU A 84 13.88 -0.43 -6.75
C LEU A 84 14.99 -0.07 -5.75
N TYR A 85 15.48 -1.03 -4.97
CA TYR A 85 16.58 -0.82 -4.03
C TYR A 85 17.84 -0.25 -4.71
N LYS A 86 18.20 -0.77 -5.88
CA LYS A 86 19.38 -0.29 -6.66
C LYS A 86 19.25 1.16 -7.13
N GLN A 87 18.04 1.71 -7.20
CA GLN A 87 17.80 3.10 -7.58
C GLN A 87 18.01 4.06 -6.40
N TRP A 88 18.01 3.53 -5.16
CA TRP A 88 18.25 4.31 -3.96
C TRP A 88 19.74 4.45 -3.67
N LYS A 89 20.18 5.68 -3.50
CA LYS A 89 21.52 6.00 -3.00
C LYS A 89 21.45 6.18 -1.48
N LEU A 90 21.79 5.15 -0.73
CA LEU A 90 21.61 5.12 0.73
C LEU A 90 22.36 6.22 1.48
N ASN A 91 23.46 6.73 0.91
CA ASN A 91 24.27 7.81 1.48
C ASN A 91 23.69 9.21 1.21
N ASP A 92 22.75 9.32 0.28
CA ASP A 92 22.13 10.58 -0.09
C ASP A 92 20.84 10.78 0.70
N THR A 93 20.50 12.05 0.95
CA THR A 93 19.21 12.39 1.57
C THR A 93 18.06 12.06 0.64
N TYR A 94 16.86 11.91 1.20
CA TYR A 94 15.62 11.64 0.47
C TYR A 94 15.41 12.61 -0.71
N TYR A 95 15.75 13.88 -0.53
CA TYR A 95 15.53 14.93 -1.53
C TYR A 95 16.46 14.83 -2.74
N LEU A 96 17.65 14.24 -2.56
CA LEU A 96 18.62 14.02 -3.63
C LEU A 96 18.38 12.72 -4.41
N GLN A 97 17.42 11.90 -3.96
CA GLN A 97 17.05 10.68 -4.68
C GLN A 97 16.35 11.01 -6.01
N THR A 98 16.45 10.08 -6.96
CA THR A 98 15.75 10.23 -8.24
C THR A 98 14.24 10.25 -8.04
N PRO A 99 13.48 11.01 -8.83
CA PRO A 99 12.01 10.98 -8.77
C PRO A 99 11.44 9.56 -8.89
N ALA A 100 12.02 8.73 -9.75
CA ALA A 100 11.62 7.33 -9.91
C ALA A 100 11.75 6.54 -8.60
N ALA A 101 12.87 6.67 -7.88
CA ALA A 101 13.05 6.00 -6.59
C ALA A 101 12.03 6.45 -5.54
N ARG A 102 11.71 7.75 -5.50
CA ARG A 102 10.79 8.33 -4.50
C ARG A 102 9.32 8.04 -4.77
N THR A 103 8.91 8.00 -6.04
CA THR A 103 7.50 7.90 -6.42
C THR A 103 7.06 6.48 -6.75
N THR A 104 7.99 5.52 -6.86
CA THR A 104 7.61 4.12 -7.07
C THR A 104 6.97 3.56 -5.80
N SER A 105 5.68 3.25 -5.88
CA SER A 105 4.96 2.64 -4.77
C SER A 105 5.10 1.12 -4.79
N VAL A 106 5.29 0.54 -3.62
CA VAL A 106 5.32 -0.92 -3.43
C VAL A 106 3.98 -1.34 -2.82
N PRO A 107 3.12 -2.07 -3.56
CA PRO A 107 1.76 -2.39 -3.09
C PRO A 107 1.69 -3.10 -1.74
N MET A 108 2.75 -3.83 -1.37
CA MET A 108 2.85 -4.53 -0.11
C MET A 108 2.78 -3.60 1.12
N PHE A 109 3.25 -2.35 0.99
CA PHE A 109 3.26 -1.38 2.09
C PHE A 109 1.93 -0.65 2.26
N TYR A 110 0.91 -1.02 1.49
CA TYR A 110 -0.41 -0.42 1.57
C TYR A 110 -1.45 -1.46 1.96
N CYS A 111 -2.37 -1.07 2.82
CA CYS A 111 -3.52 -1.87 3.15
C CYS A 111 -4.70 -1.51 2.23
N PRO A 112 -5.16 -2.42 1.34
CA PRO A 112 -6.21 -2.10 0.37
C PRO A 112 -7.58 -1.86 0.99
N SER A 113 -7.81 -2.23 2.28
CA SER A 113 -9.03 -1.86 3.00
C SER A 113 -8.97 -0.45 3.57
N ARG A 114 -7.77 0.13 3.71
CA ARG A 114 -7.57 1.45 4.29
C ARG A 114 -7.42 2.54 3.23
N ARG A 115 -6.52 2.33 2.28
CA ARG A 115 -6.29 3.25 1.15
C ARG A 115 -5.58 2.58 -0.01
N ALA A 116 -5.77 3.13 -1.20
CA ALA A 116 -4.97 2.77 -2.37
C ALA A 116 -3.56 3.40 -2.28
N PRO A 117 -2.56 2.83 -2.97
CA PRO A 117 -1.27 3.50 -3.15
C PRO A 117 -1.46 4.90 -3.73
N MET A 118 -0.89 5.90 -3.09
CA MET A 118 -1.02 7.29 -3.52
C MET A 118 0.32 8.01 -3.38
N LEU A 119 0.52 9.00 -4.22
CA LEU A 119 1.62 9.94 -4.07
C LEU A 119 1.19 11.05 -3.13
N SER A 120 2.04 11.40 -2.20
CA SER A 120 1.82 12.53 -1.30
C SER A 120 2.97 13.51 -1.41
N SER A 121 2.65 14.79 -1.29
CA SER A 121 3.64 15.80 -0.98
C SER A 121 3.84 15.81 0.54
N GLN A 122 5.07 15.64 0.97
CA GLN A 122 5.41 15.75 2.39
C GLN A 122 5.99 17.12 2.67
N PHE A 123 5.43 17.79 3.66
CA PHE A 123 6.07 18.93 4.29
C PHE A 123 7.05 18.40 5.34
N GLU A 124 8.34 18.54 5.11
CA GLU A 124 9.32 18.31 6.15
C GLU A 124 9.74 19.63 6.78
N ILE A 125 9.97 19.57 8.08
CA ILE A 125 10.57 20.68 8.81
C ILE A 125 12.05 20.68 8.43
N SER A 126 12.52 21.79 7.87
CA SER A 126 13.95 21.95 7.57
C SER A 126 14.78 21.88 8.86
N SER A 127 16.08 21.63 8.74
CA SER A 127 17.01 21.63 9.89
C SER A 127 17.01 22.94 10.70
N THR A 128 16.45 24.01 10.14
CA THR A 128 16.27 25.31 10.78
C THR A 128 14.95 25.45 11.54
N GLY A 129 14.12 24.40 11.60
CA GLY A 129 12.82 24.41 12.28
C GLY A 129 11.72 25.14 11.52
N LEU A 130 11.99 25.66 10.32
CA LEU A 130 11.00 26.26 9.44
C LEU A 130 10.42 25.20 8.52
N PRO A 131 9.11 25.26 8.20
CA PRO A 131 8.52 24.35 7.24
C PRO A 131 9.19 24.55 5.88
N ASP A 132 9.68 23.44 5.30
CA ASP A 132 10.18 23.47 3.94
C ASP A 132 9.00 23.73 3.00
N THR A 133 9.03 24.81 2.27
CA THR A 133 7.99 25.19 1.30
C THR A 133 8.04 24.36 0.02
N GLN A 134 9.08 23.54 -0.14
CA GLN A 134 9.19 22.65 -1.29
C GLN A 134 8.39 21.37 -1.03
N GLN A 135 7.41 21.11 -1.87
CA GLN A 135 6.66 19.88 -1.88
C GLN A 135 7.39 18.83 -2.72
N TYR A 136 7.79 17.73 -2.07
CA TYR A 136 8.41 16.60 -2.78
C TYR A 136 7.41 15.45 -2.88
N PRO A 137 7.04 15.02 -4.10
CA PRO A 137 6.18 13.85 -4.24
C PRO A 137 6.90 12.60 -3.76
N GLY A 138 6.22 11.81 -2.98
CA GLY A 138 6.71 10.54 -2.48
C GLY A 138 5.58 9.52 -2.32
N ALA A 139 5.91 8.24 -2.38
CA ALA A 139 4.98 7.18 -2.09
C ALA A 139 4.82 7.03 -0.57
N LEU A 140 3.57 7.07 -0.10
CA LEU A 140 3.24 6.83 1.31
C LEU A 140 2.95 5.35 1.52
N GLY A 141 3.58 4.77 2.55
CA GLY A 141 3.17 3.49 3.12
C GLY A 141 2.17 3.67 4.28
N ASP A 142 1.51 2.60 4.65
CA ASP A 142 0.63 2.52 5.84
C ASP A 142 1.42 2.13 7.09
#